data_2c4184b09d88f1830401832cbb759ff9
#
_entry.id   2c4184b09d88f1830401832cbb759ff9
#
_cell.length_a   1.000
_cell.length_b   1.000
_cell.length_c   1.000
_cell.angle_alpha   90.00
_cell.angle_beta   90.00
_cell.angle_gamma   90.00
#
_symmetry.space_group_name_H-M   'P 1'
#
loop_
_entity.id
_entity.type
_entity.pdbx_description
1 polymer ?
#
loop_
_entity_poly.entity_id
_entity_poly.type
_entity_poly.pdbx_seq_one_letter_code
_entity_poly.pdbx_strand_id
1 'polypeptide(L)'
;MAGPGPVAEIPVADLTTSVPDADPRPGRAGAASTAPSRKGAPRVSVLDEIIEGVRADLAERQARVGLDELKDRAAKAPRAKDGAAALSGEGVQVICEVKRSSPSKGALAAIADPAGLAADYEAGGAAVISVLTEQRRFGGSLADLEAVRAKVDIPVLRKDFIVTSYQLWEARAYGADVVLLIVAALEQPALVSLIERAESIGLTPLVEVHDEEETERAVAAGARVIGVNARNLKTLKVDRSTFERVAPEIPAGIVKVAESGVRGPHDLIAYANAGADAVLVGESLVTGRDPKAAVADLVAAGAHPALRQGRD
;
A
#
# COMPACT_ATOMS: atom_id res chain seq x y z
N MET A 1 46.36 14.99 -35.12
CA MET A 1 46.41 16.43 -34.76
C MET A 1 45.40 17.19 -35.64
N ALA A 2 44.29 17.57 -35.08
CA ALA A 2 43.41 18.64 -35.54
C ALA A 2 42.50 19.01 -34.36
N GLY A 3 42.67 20.23 -33.84
CA GLY A 3 41.97 20.77 -32.71
C GLY A 3 40.59 21.32 -33.08
N PRO A 4 39.72 21.58 -32.08
CA PRO A 4 38.36 22.04 -32.31
C PRO A 4 38.32 23.55 -32.64
N GLY A 5 37.46 23.91 -33.59
CA GLY A 5 37.15 25.30 -33.98
C GLY A 5 36.18 26.00 -33.01
N PRO A 6 36.09 27.33 -33.08
CA PRO A 6 35.48 28.14 -32.04
C PRO A 6 33.95 28.24 -32.11
N VAL A 7 33.34 28.35 -30.90
CA VAL A 7 31.92 28.58 -30.65
C VAL A 7 31.59 30.07 -30.90
N ALA A 8 30.55 30.35 -31.65
CA ALA A 8 30.05 31.71 -31.93
C ALA A 8 29.13 32.20 -30.81
N GLU A 9 29.43 33.35 -30.24
CA GLU A 9 28.58 34.13 -29.33
C GLU A 9 27.45 34.83 -30.08
N ILE A 10 26.25 34.85 -29.53
CA ILE A 10 25.09 35.63 -29.99
C ILE A 10 24.86 36.76 -28.98
N PRO A 11 24.72 38.03 -29.41
CA PRO A 11 24.63 39.18 -28.51
C PRO A 11 23.21 39.39 -27.92
N VAL A 12 23.20 39.83 -26.67
CA VAL A 12 22.05 40.31 -25.90
C VAL A 12 21.68 41.71 -26.38
N ALA A 13 20.43 41.92 -26.81
CA ALA A 13 19.88 43.23 -27.10
C ALA A 13 19.08 43.76 -25.91
N ASP A 14 19.54 44.90 -25.42
CA ASP A 14 18.94 45.75 -24.39
C ASP A 14 17.81 46.58 -25.01
N LEU A 15 16.62 46.60 -24.42
CA LEU A 15 15.55 47.55 -24.78
C LEU A 15 14.86 48.05 -23.52
N THR A 16 15.44 49.12 -22.99
CA THR A 16 14.74 50.09 -22.12
C THR A 16 13.91 51.03 -22.97
N THR A 17 12.60 51.13 -22.77
CA THR A 17 11.84 52.33 -23.11
C THR A 17 10.74 52.60 -22.09
N SER A 18 10.78 53.82 -21.68
CA SER A 18 10.06 54.61 -20.69
C SER A 18 8.54 54.70 -20.89
N VAL A 19 7.89 54.84 -19.71
CA VAL A 19 6.48 55.20 -19.44
C VAL A 19 6.21 56.67 -19.81
N PRO A 20 5.01 57.04 -20.27
CA PRO A 20 4.42 58.30 -19.84
C PRO A 20 3.13 58.13 -19.02
N ASP A 21 3.06 58.98 -18.02
CA ASP A 21 1.97 59.31 -17.09
C ASP A 21 0.75 59.90 -17.83
N ALA A 22 -0.47 59.59 -17.40
CA ALA A 22 -1.68 60.34 -17.62
C ALA A 22 -2.79 60.01 -16.63
N ASP A 23 -3.10 60.95 -15.90
CA ASP A 23 -4.13 61.49 -14.97
C ASP A 23 -5.57 60.91 -15.03
N PRO A 24 -6.30 60.88 -13.87
CA PRO A 24 -7.57 60.18 -13.69
C PRO A 24 -8.79 61.09 -13.93
N ARG A 25 -9.84 60.56 -14.52
CA ARG A 25 -11.22 61.11 -14.37
C ARG A 25 -12.26 60.02 -14.09
N PRO A 26 -13.31 60.33 -13.30
CA PRO A 26 -14.23 59.39 -12.73
C PRO A 26 -15.52 59.20 -13.57
N GLY A 27 -16.12 58.00 -13.39
CA GLY A 27 -17.54 57.88 -13.63
C GLY A 27 -17.97 56.86 -14.71
N ARG A 28 -18.44 55.67 -14.27
CA ARG A 28 -19.80 55.16 -14.52
C ARG A 28 -19.95 53.76 -13.91
N ALA A 29 -20.98 53.65 -13.05
CA ALA A 29 -21.48 52.37 -12.59
C ALA A 29 -21.91 51.51 -13.80
N GLY A 30 -21.40 50.29 -13.89
CA GLY A 30 -21.73 49.31 -14.90
C GLY A 30 -21.78 47.92 -14.29
N ALA A 31 -23.00 47.40 -14.25
CA ALA A 31 -23.45 46.03 -13.92
C ALA A 31 -22.37 44.99 -13.65
N ALA A 32 -22.41 44.40 -12.45
CA ALA A 32 -21.72 43.18 -12.08
C ALA A 32 -22.19 42.02 -12.95
N SER A 33 -21.40 41.62 -13.93
CA SER A 33 -21.53 40.35 -14.64
C SER A 33 -21.05 39.25 -13.70
N THR A 34 -21.97 38.55 -13.05
CA THR A 34 -21.68 37.28 -12.38
C THR A 34 -21.40 36.22 -13.40
N ALA A 35 -20.15 36.12 -13.82
CA ALA A 35 -19.68 34.92 -14.52
C ALA A 35 -19.78 33.73 -13.56
N PRO A 36 -20.38 32.59 -13.98
CA PRO A 36 -20.44 31.42 -13.15
C PRO A 36 -19.00 30.95 -12.88
N SER A 37 -18.64 30.80 -11.59
CA SER A 37 -17.39 30.21 -11.19
C SER A 37 -17.32 28.82 -11.83
N ARG A 38 -16.36 28.60 -12.72
CA ARG A 38 -16.02 27.27 -13.21
C ARG A 38 -15.67 26.43 -11.99
N LYS A 39 -16.56 25.49 -11.62
CA LYS A 39 -16.23 24.42 -10.68
C LYS A 39 -14.94 23.80 -11.20
N GLY A 40 -13.87 23.90 -10.41
CA GLY A 40 -12.58 23.33 -10.77
C GLY A 40 -12.74 21.86 -11.12
N ALA A 41 -12.05 21.41 -12.17
CA ALA A 41 -11.96 19.98 -12.46
C ALA A 41 -11.53 19.25 -11.18
N PRO A 42 -12.07 18.06 -10.90
CA PRO A 42 -11.68 17.29 -9.72
C PRO A 42 -10.16 17.13 -9.74
N ARG A 43 -9.50 17.49 -8.65
CA ARG A 43 -8.05 17.28 -8.52
C ARG A 43 -7.82 15.77 -8.51
N VAL A 44 -7.02 15.29 -9.46
CA VAL A 44 -6.56 13.90 -9.49
C VAL A 44 -5.89 13.60 -8.15
N SER A 45 -6.32 12.54 -7.46
CA SER A 45 -5.73 12.15 -6.17
C SER A 45 -4.41 11.40 -6.38
N VAL A 46 -3.59 11.31 -5.33
CA VAL A 46 -2.36 10.49 -5.37
C VAL A 46 -2.68 9.04 -5.71
N LEU A 47 -3.81 8.52 -5.22
CA LEU A 47 -4.26 7.16 -5.53
C LEU A 47 -4.58 7.01 -7.03
N ASP A 48 -5.29 7.96 -7.63
CA ASP A 48 -5.62 7.92 -9.06
C ASP A 48 -4.36 7.89 -9.94
N GLU A 49 -3.35 8.72 -9.61
CA GLU A 49 -2.06 8.71 -10.30
C GLU A 49 -1.33 7.36 -10.18
N ILE A 50 -1.38 6.74 -9.00
CA ILE A 50 -0.78 5.42 -8.78
C ILE A 50 -1.50 4.38 -9.63
N ILE A 51 -2.84 4.36 -9.61
CA ILE A 51 -3.65 3.41 -10.38
C ILE A 51 -3.40 3.55 -11.90
N GLU A 52 -3.27 4.78 -12.40
CA GLU A 52 -2.91 5.00 -13.81
C GLU A 52 -1.55 4.39 -14.14
N GLY A 53 -0.54 4.62 -13.30
CA GLY A 53 0.79 4.01 -13.44
C GLY A 53 0.74 2.48 -13.41
N VAL A 54 -0.01 1.91 -12.45
CA VAL A 54 -0.21 0.46 -12.33
C VAL A 54 -0.86 -0.14 -13.57
N ARG A 55 -1.87 0.54 -14.15
CA ARG A 55 -2.53 0.08 -15.39
C ARG A 55 -1.58 0.09 -16.58
N ALA A 56 -0.70 1.10 -16.68
CA ALA A 56 0.31 1.16 -17.73
C ALA A 56 1.31 0.00 -17.62
N ASP A 57 1.87 -0.23 -16.41
CA ASP A 57 2.81 -1.32 -16.16
C ASP A 57 2.15 -2.70 -16.33
N LEU A 58 0.87 -2.81 -15.97
CA LEU A 58 0.09 -4.02 -16.17
C LEU A 58 -0.07 -4.36 -17.66
N ALA A 59 -0.38 -3.36 -18.50
CA ALA A 59 -0.51 -3.55 -19.94
C ALA A 59 0.80 -4.09 -20.56
N GLU A 60 1.96 -3.58 -20.12
CA GLU A 60 3.26 -4.09 -20.56
C GLU A 60 3.50 -5.53 -20.12
N ARG A 61 3.12 -5.90 -18.89
CA ARG A 61 3.25 -7.27 -18.40
C ARG A 61 2.33 -8.24 -19.15
N GLN A 62 1.08 -7.82 -19.38
CA GLN A 62 0.11 -8.61 -20.16
C GLN A 62 0.55 -8.87 -21.62
N ALA A 63 1.26 -7.92 -22.22
CA ALA A 63 1.82 -8.08 -23.55
C ALA A 63 2.97 -9.11 -23.60
N ARG A 64 3.67 -9.35 -22.48
CA ARG A 64 4.80 -10.28 -22.37
C ARG A 64 4.37 -11.68 -21.92
N VAL A 65 3.40 -11.76 -20.99
CA VAL A 65 2.94 -13.01 -20.40
C VAL A 65 1.42 -13.10 -20.51
N GLY A 66 0.92 -14.10 -21.23
CA GLY A 66 -0.51 -14.33 -21.40
C GLY A 66 -1.17 -14.86 -20.12
N LEU A 67 -2.48 -14.63 -19.98
CA LEU A 67 -3.23 -15.10 -18.81
C LEU A 67 -3.16 -16.63 -18.64
N ASP A 68 -3.21 -17.39 -19.74
CA ASP A 68 -3.17 -18.86 -19.67
C ASP A 68 -1.81 -19.37 -19.18
N GLU A 69 -0.72 -18.71 -19.58
CA GLU A 69 0.61 -19.01 -19.04
C GLU A 69 0.68 -18.76 -17.52
N LEU A 70 0.07 -17.65 -17.03
CA LEU A 70 0.01 -17.39 -15.58
C LEU A 70 -0.81 -18.45 -14.84
N LYS A 71 -1.94 -18.88 -15.40
CA LYS A 71 -2.75 -19.97 -14.83
C LYS A 71 -1.95 -21.27 -14.75
N ASP A 72 -1.20 -21.61 -15.81
CA ASP A 72 -0.34 -22.79 -15.84
C ASP A 72 0.78 -22.73 -14.80
N ARG A 73 1.39 -21.56 -14.61
CA ARG A 73 2.38 -21.31 -13.54
C ARG A 73 1.74 -21.43 -12.16
N ALA A 74 0.58 -20.80 -11.96
CA ALA A 74 -0.17 -20.85 -10.70
C ALA A 74 -0.59 -22.29 -10.33
N ALA A 75 -0.99 -23.09 -11.31
CA ALA A 75 -1.34 -24.51 -11.09
C ALA A 75 -0.14 -25.37 -10.65
N LYS A 76 1.08 -25.00 -11.04
CA LYS A 76 2.33 -25.68 -10.65
C LYS A 76 2.89 -25.17 -9.32
N ALA A 77 2.46 -23.98 -8.87
CA ALA A 77 2.92 -23.43 -7.60
C ALA A 77 2.41 -24.27 -6.41
N PRO A 78 3.17 -24.41 -5.31
CA PRO A 78 2.71 -25.06 -4.09
C PRO A 78 1.38 -24.47 -3.63
N ARG A 79 0.55 -25.25 -2.92
CA ARG A 79 -0.71 -24.72 -2.36
C ARG A 79 -0.43 -23.47 -1.53
N ALA A 80 -1.25 -22.42 -1.72
CA ALA A 80 -1.14 -21.21 -0.92
C ALA A 80 -1.40 -21.50 0.55
N LYS A 81 -0.66 -20.84 1.41
CA LYS A 81 -0.80 -20.92 2.86
C LYS A 81 -2.01 -20.07 3.31
N ASP A 82 -2.67 -20.49 4.36
CA ASP A 82 -3.83 -19.78 4.91
C ASP A 82 -3.37 -18.52 5.66
N GLY A 83 -3.49 -17.38 5.00
CA GLY A 83 -3.14 -16.08 5.59
C GLY A 83 -4.10 -15.66 6.70
N ALA A 84 -5.38 -16.00 6.60
CA ALA A 84 -6.36 -15.67 7.63
C ALA A 84 -6.05 -16.46 8.93
N ALA A 85 -5.77 -17.74 8.82
CA ALA A 85 -5.37 -18.55 9.96
C ALA A 85 -4.07 -18.04 10.62
N ALA A 86 -3.08 -17.63 9.81
CA ALA A 86 -1.83 -17.06 10.33
C ALA A 86 -2.04 -15.75 11.11
N LEU A 87 -3.07 -14.98 10.74
CA LEU A 87 -3.41 -13.69 11.36
C LEU A 87 -4.42 -13.81 12.51
N SER A 88 -5.02 -14.99 12.71
CA SER A 88 -5.99 -15.28 13.78
C SER A 88 -5.38 -15.98 14.99
N GLY A 89 -4.05 -16.01 15.09
CA GLY A 89 -3.34 -16.68 16.19
C GLY A 89 -3.58 -16.05 17.56
N GLU A 90 -3.08 -16.70 18.61
CA GLU A 90 -3.12 -16.13 19.96
C GLU A 90 -2.30 -14.83 20.05
N GLY A 91 -2.87 -13.81 20.68
CA GLY A 91 -2.26 -12.48 20.79
C GLY A 91 -2.38 -11.66 19.51
N VAL A 92 -1.55 -10.63 19.38
CA VAL A 92 -1.51 -9.76 18.18
C VAL A 92 -0.41 -10.21 17.25
N GLN A 93 -0.79 -10.58 16.04
CA GLN A 93 0.14 -11.04 15.02
C GLN A 93 0.88 -9.89 14.35
N VAL A 94 2.07 -10.14 13.81
CA VAL A 94 2.90 -9.11 13.16
C VAL A 94 3.12 -9.46 11.68
N ILE A 95 2.64 -8.56 10.79
CA ILE A 95 2.96 -8.56 9.36
C ILE A 95 4.18 -7.66 9.19
N CYS A 96 5.29 -8.20 8.71
CA CYS A 96 6.52 -7.44 8.50
C CYS A 96 6.70 -7.10 7.02
N GLU A 97 6.89 -5.81 6.72
CA GLU A 97 6.88 -5.32 5.34
C GLU A 97 8.27 -5.03 4.81
N VAL A 98 8.60 -5.62 3.66
CA VAL A 98 9.78 -5.32 2.85
C VAL A 98 9.46 -4.15 1.92
N LYS A 99 9.99 -2.96 2.25
CA LYS A 99 9.67 -1.71 1.56
C LYS A 99 10.88 -0.79 1.41
N ARG A 100 11.28 -0.51 0.15
CA ARG A 100 12.43 0.35 -0.17
C ARG A 100 12.11 1.84 -0.13
N SER A 101 10.90 2.20 -0.56
CA SER A 101 10.46 3.60 -0.63
C SER A 101 8.96 3.76 -0.37
N SER A 102 8.52 4.99 -0.16
CA SER A 102 7.10 5.31 -0.02
C SER A 102 6.78 6.70 -0.57
N PRO A 103 5.54 6.96 -1.04
CA PRO A 103 5.13 8.28 -1.52
C PRO A 103 5.29 9.40 -0.49
N SER A 104 5.18 9.09 0.81
CA SER A 104 5.24 10.07 1.90
C SER A 104 6.65 10.44 2.34
N LYS A 105 7.66 9.56 2.13
CA LYS A 105 9.02 9.74 2.65
C LYS A 105 10.12 9.53 1.61
N GLY A 106 9.77 9.12 0.39
CA GLY A 106 10.76 8.76 -0.63
C GLY A 106 11.52 7.48 -0.25
N ALA A 107 12.82 7.45 -0.53
CA ALA A 107 13.68 6.32 -0.19
C ALA A 107 13.79 6.12 1.33
N LEU A 108 13.55 4.89 1.80
CA LEU A 108 13.62 4.49 3.22
C LEU A 108 14.89 3.71 3.52
N ALA A 109 15.16 2.67 2.72
CA ALA A 109 16.31 1.80 2.91
C ALA A 109 16.78 1.21 1.57
N ALA A 110 18.10 1.05 1.43
CA ALA A 110 18.69 0.28 0.34
C ALA A 110 18.63 -1.21 0.68
N ILE A 111 17.52 -1.86 0.32
CA ILE A 111 17.33 -3.31 0.54
C ILE A 111 17.90 -4.04 -0.68
N ALA A 112 19.16 -4.45 -0.57
CA ALA A 112 19.86 -5.20 -1.62
C ALA A 112 19.39 -6.68 -1.67
N ASP A 113 19.07 -7.25 -0.51
CA ASP A 113 18.59 -8.63 -0.36
C ASP A 113 17.24 -8.66 0.37
N PRO A 114 16.11 -8.58 -0.37
CA PRO A 114 14.77 -8.65 0.22
C PRO A 114 14.47 -10.02 0.83
N ALA A 115 15.06 -11.09 0.28
CA ALA A 115 14.86 -12.45 0.77
C ALA A 115 15.58 -12.67 2.11
N GLY A 116 16.81 -12.17 2.27
CA GLY A 116 17.53 -12.18 3.52
C GLY A 116 16.81 -11.38 4.61
N LEU A 117 16.32 -10.19 4.30
CA LEU A 117 15.52 -9.38 5.23
C LEU A 117 14.24 -10.10 5.67
N ALA A 118 13.55 -10.75 4.73
CA ALA A 118 12.34 -11.53 5.03
C ALA A 118 12.64 -12.73 5.93
N ALA A 119 13.79 -13.40 5.75
CA ALA A 119 14.24 -14.47 6.63
C ALA A 119 14.55 -13.99 8.06
N ASP A 120 15.13 -12.79 8.20
CA ASP A 120 15.34 -12.16 9.51
C ASP A 120 14.00 -11.85 10.20
N TYR A 121 13.00 -11.37 9.44
CA TYR A 121 11.65 -11.14 9.94
C TYR A 121 10.98 -12.43 10.40
N GLU A 122 11.04 -13.50 9.60
CA GLU A 122 10.53 -14.82 9.97
C GLU A 122 11.22 -15.35 11.22
N ALA A 123 12.55 -15.27 11.29
CA ALA A 123 13.34 -15.68 12.46
C ALA A 123 13.06 -14.81 13.71
N GLY A 124 12.52 -13.61 13.54
CA GLY A 124 12.01 -12.75 14.61
C GLY A 124 10.59 -13.12 15.07
N GLY A 125 9.90 -14.01 14.36
CA GLY A 125 8.56 -14.47 14.68
C GLY A 125 7.43 -13.75 13.94
N ALA A 126 7.72 -13.12 12.79
CA ALA A 126 6.67 -12.57 11.91
C ALA A 126 5.66 -13.65 11.52
N ALA A 127 4.37 -13.30 11.51
CA ALA A 127 3.31 -14.21 11.07
C ALA A 127 3.12 -14.21 9.55
N VAL A 128 3.36 -13.07 8.91
CA VAL A 128 3.23 -12.87 7.45
C VAL A 128 4.33 -11.90 7.00
N ILE A 129 4.91 -12.14 5.82
CA ILE A 129 5.80 -11.18 5.15
C ILE A 129 5.01 -10.42 4.09
N SER A 130 5.01 -9.10 4.17
CA SER A 130 4.45 -8.20 3.15
C SER A 130 5.55 -7.74 2.19
N VAL A 131 5.35 -7.94 0.88
CA VAL A 131 6.31 -7.53 -0.15
C VAL A 131 5.67 -6.53 -1.08
N LEU A 132 6.22 -5.30 -1.12
CA LEU A 132 5.82 -4.29 -2.10
C LEU A 132 6.24 -4.75 -3.49
N THR A 133 5.30 -4.77 -4.44
CA THR A 133 5.57 -5.12 -5.84
C THR A 133 5.30 -3.97 -6.81
N GLU A 134 4.71 -2.86 -6.35
CA GLU A 134 4.57 -1.66 -7.15
C GLU A 134 5.95 -1.01 -7.37
N GLN A 135 6.28 -0.76 -8.65
CA GLN A 135 7.63 -0.37 -9.04
C GLN A 135 7.87 1.14 -8.94
N ARG A 136 6.92 1.96 -9.40
CA ARG A 136 7.14 3.39 -9.65
C ARG A 136 7.31 4.21 -8.37
N ARG A 137 6.52 3.91 -7.35
CA ARG A 137 6.46 4.69 -6.10
C ARG A 137 7.13 3.98 -4.93
N PHE A 138 7.11 2.64 -4.93
CA PHE A 138 7.62 1.84 -3.82
C PHE A 138 8.92 1.11 -4.14
N GLY A 139 9.34 1.07 -5.40
CA GLY A 139 10.59 0.42 -5.82
C GLY A 139 10.57 -1.10 -5.64
N GLY A 140 9.36 -1.69 -5.65
CA GLY A 140 9.15 -3.13 -5.50
C GLY A 140 9.16 -3.87 -6.84
N SER A 141 9.09 -5.19 -6.79
CA SER A 141 9.00 -6.02 -7.99
C SER A 141 8.40 -7.41 -7.70
N LEU A 142 7.89 -8.07 -8.74
CA LEU A 142 7.48 -9.47 -8.67
C LEU A 142 8.67 -10.41 -8.41
N ALA A 143 9.88 -10.03 -8.85
CA ALA A 143 11.09 -10.78 -8.58
C ALA A 143 11.43 -10.77 -7.07
N ASP A 144 11.18 -9.67 -6.37
CA ASP A 144 11.32 -9.62 -4.91
C ASP A 144 10.33 -10.56 -4.22
N LEU A 145 9.09 -10.59 -4.70
CA LEU A 145 8.04 -11.49 -4.17
C LEU A 145 8.46 -12.97 -4.32
N GLU A 146 8.94 -13.34 -5.50
CA GLU A 146 9.41 -14.70 -5.80
C GLU A 146 10.63 -15.08 -4.95
N ALA A 147 11.61 -14.17 -4.83
CA ALA A 147 12.80 -14.40 -4.02
C ALA A 147 12.47 -14.56 -2.52
N VAL A 148 11.56 -13.72 -2.00
CA VAL A 148 11.06 -13.85 -0.62
C VAL A 148 10.32 -15.17 -0.44
N ARG A 149 9.39 -15.54 -1.34
CA ARG A 149 8.67 -16.82 -1.24
C ARG A 149 9.60 -18.02 -1.23
N ALA A 150 10.67 -17.99 -2.00
CA ALA A 150 11.66 -19.08 -2.05
C ALA A 150 12.47 -19.22 -0.74
N LYS A 151 12.48 -18.19 0.11
CA LYS A 151 13.33 -18.10 1.30
C LYS A 151 12.59 -18.37 2.61
N VAL A 152 11.29 -18.03 2.71
CA VAL A 152 10.52 -18.11 3.96
C VAL A 152 9.44 -19.18 3.89
N ASP A 153 9.02 -19.72 5.05
CA ASP A 153 7.96 -20.72 5.15
C ASP A 153 6.61 -20.19 5.60
N ILE A 154 6.55 -18.96 6.15
CA ILE A 154 5.31 -18.29 6.52
C ILE A 154 4.59 -17.70 5.30
N PRO A 155 3.28 -17.32 5.40
CA PRO A 155 2.55 -16.70 4.31
C PRO A 155 3.21 -15.41 3.81
N VAL A 156 3.11 -15.17 2.49
CA VAL A 156 3.64 -13.98 1.82
C VAL A 156 2.50 -13.17 1.21
N LEU A 157 2.40 -11.89 1.59
CA LEU A 157 1.46 -10.93 1.07
C LEU A 157 2.08 -10.16 -0.11
N ARG A 158 1.43 -10.20 -1.28
CA ARG A 158 1.68 -9.24 -2.35
C ARG A 158 1.03 -7.90 -1.99
N LYS A 159 1.82 -6.92 -1.62
CA LYS A 159 1.37 -5.54 -1.34
C LYS A 159 1.49 -4.71 -2.61
N ASP A 160 0.38 -4.52 -3.29
CA ASP A 160 0.28 -3.85 -4.60
C ASP A 160 -1.11 -3.23 -4.77
N PHE A 161 -1.33 -2.44 -5.80
CA PHE A 161 -2.63 -1.91 -6.19
C PHE A 161 -3.28 -2.87 -7.21
N ILE A 162 -4.04 -3.84 -6.71
CA ILE A 162 -4.69 -4.86 -7.52
C ILE A 162 -6.04 -4.34 -8.01
N VAL A 163 -6.19 -4.24 -9.34
CA VAL A 163 -7.39 -3.72 -10.01
C VAL A 163 -7.96 -4.67 -11.06
N THR A 164 -7.30 -5.82 -11.30
CA THR A 164 -7.77 -6.84 -12.25
C THR A 164 -7.49 -8.26 -11.76
N SER A 165 -8.27 -9.23 -12.26
CA SER A 165 -8.06 -10.65 -11.98
C SER A 165 -6.73 -11.20 -12.54
N TYR A 166 -6.16 -10.59 -13.58
CA TYR A 166 -4.84 -10.94 -14.08
C TYR A 166 -3.78 -10.83 -12.99
N GLN A 167 -3.81 -9.73 -12.19
CA GLN A 167 -2.87 -9.53 -11.10
C GLN A 167 -3.02 -10.56 -9.96
N LEU A 168 -4.20 -11.14 -9.78
CA LEU A 168 -4.41 -12.24 -8.83
C LEU A 168 -3.73 -13.53 -9.31
N TRP A 169 -3.87 -13.87 -10.60
CA TRP A 169 -3.15 -14.99 -11.20
C TRP A 169 -1.65 -14.77 -11.17
N GLU A 170 -1.22 -13.53 -11.45
CA GLU A 170 0.19 -13.13 -11.34
C GLU A 170 0.70 -13.30 -9.90
N ALA A 171 -0.04 -12.84 -8.88
CA ALA A 171 0.31 -13.04 -7.47
C ALA A 171 0.48 -14.53 -7.14
N ARG A 172 -0.47 -15.34 -7.56
CA ARG A 172 -0.44 -16.79 -7.30
C ARG A 172 0.72 -17.48 -8.02
N ALA A 173 1.01 -17.10 -9.27
CA ALA A 173 2.12 -17.63 -10.06
C ALA A 173 3.50 -17.30 -9.47
N TYR A 174 3.64 -16.15 -8.82
CA TYR A 174 4.86 -15.70 -8.12
C TYR A 174 4.90 -16.10 -6.64
N GLY A 175 3.93 -16.92 -6.18
CA GLY A 175 3.98 -17.57 -4.88
C GLY A 175 3.41 -16.75 -3.71
N ALA A 176 2.59 -15.73 -3.97
CA ALA A 176 1.82 -15.07 -2.92
C ALA A 176 0.77 -16.03 -2.33
N ASP A 177 0.49 -15.83 -1.04
CA ASP A 177 -0.54 -16.49 -0.25
C ASP A 177 -1.67 -15.51 0.09
N VAL A 178 -1.32 -14.24 0.25
CA VAL A 178 -2.21 -13.12 0.60
C VAL A 178 -2.08 -12.04 -0.45
N VAL A 179 -3.17 -11.34 -0.76
CA VAL A 179 -3.20 -10.21 -1.71
C VAL A 179 -3.93 -9.03 -1.12
N LEU A 180 -3.47 -7.82 -1.44
CA LEU A 180 -4.12 -6.59 -1.03
C LEU A 180 -5.21 -6.18 -2.02
N LEU A 181 -6.41 -5.85 -1.51
CA LEU A 181 -7.48 -5.22 -2.25
C LEU A 181 -7.87 -3.92 -1.53
N ILE A 182 -7.74 -2.78 -2.20
CA ILE A 182 -8.00 -1.46 -1.62
C ILE A 182 -9.40 -0.99 -2.00
N VAL A 183 -10.30 -0.83 -1.04
CA VAL A 183 -11.70 -0.45 -1.30
C VAL A 183 -11.80 0.89 -2.01
N ALA A 184 -10.99 1.87 -1.62
CA ALA A 184 -10.94 3.20 -2.26
C ALA A 184 -10.56 3.16 -3.75
N ALA A 185 -9.92 2.09 -4.22
CA ALA A 185 -9.47 1.92 -5.61
C ALA A 185 -10.45 1.12 -6.48
N LEU A 186 -11.53 0.57 -5.91
CA LEU A 186 -12.40 -0.41 -6.56
C LEU A 186 -13.88 -0.03 -6.42
N GLU A 187 -14.62 -0.13 -7.51
CA GLU A 187 -16.07 -0.12 -7.47
C GLU A 187 -16.60 -1.41 -6.83
N GLN A 188 -17.79 -1.37 -6.19
CA GLN A 188 -18.32 -2.51 -5.44
C GLN A 188 -18.40 -3.83 -6.23
N PRO A 189 -18.88 -3.88 -7.48
CA PRO A 189 -18.91 -5.12 -8.24
C PRO A 189 -17.50 -5.68 -8.53
N ALA A 190 -16.51 -4.81 -8.72
CA ALA A 190 -15.14 -5.21 -8.94
C ALA A 190 -14.51 -5.78 -7.65
N LEU A 191 -14.76 -5.14 -6.50
CA LEU A 191 -14.29 -5.61 -5.19
C LEU A 191 -14.81 -7.02 -4.90
N VAL A 192 -16.13 -7.25 -5.04
CA VAL A 192 -16.76 -8.58 -4.86
C VAL A 192 -16.11 -9.61 -5.77
N SER A 193 -16.03 -9.30 -7.08
CA SER A 193 -15.47 -10.23 -8.07
C SER A 193 -13.99 -10.57 -7.80
N LEU A 194 -13.19 -9.60 -7.31
CA LEU A 194 -11.79 -9.83 -6.98
C LEU A 194 -11.62 -10.64 -5.69
N ILE A 195 -12.46 -10.43 -4.68
CA ILE A 195 -12.47 -11.26 -3.46
C ILE A 195 -12.79 -12.71 -3.81
N GLU A 196 -13.91 -12.95 -4.51
CA GLU A 196 -14.31 -14.29 -4.95
C GLU A 196 -13.24 -14.97 -5.80
N ARG A 197 -12.63 -14.23 -6.73
CA ARG A 197 -11.56 -14.76 -7.57
C ARG A 197 -10.32 -15.11 -6.75
N ALA A 198 -9.88 -14.26 -5.84
CA ALA A 198 -8.73 -14.51 -4.99
C ALA A 198 -8.94 -15.80 -4.17
N GLU A 199 -10.09 -15.93 -3.52
CA GLU A 199 -10.44 -17.11 -2.73
C GLU A 199 -10.55 -18.37 -3.59
N SER A 200 -11.13 -18.29 -4.79
CA SER A 200 -11.27 -19.43 -5.72
C SER A 200 -9.94 -20.03 -6.17
N ILE A 201 -8.86 -19.26 -6.12
CA ILE A 201 -7.50 -19.71 -6.47
C ILE A 201 -6.60 -19.90 -5.24
N GLY A 202 -7.20 -19.90 -4.05
CA GLY A 202 -6.55 -20.19 -2.78
C GLY A 202 -5.83 -19.03 -2.11
N LEU A 203 -5.95 -17.80 -2.64
CA LEU A 203 -5.38 -16.59 -2.01
C LEU A 203 -6.29 -16.07 -0.90
N THR A 204 -5.69 -15.51 0.16
CA THR A 204 -6.40 -14.77 1.20
C THR A 204 -6.44 -13.28 0.82
N PRO A 205 -7.62 -12.66 0.58
CA PRO A 205 -7.72 -11.22 0.42
C PRO A 205 -7.54 -10.48 1.75
N LEU A 206 -6.57 -9.56 1.84
CA LEU A 206 -6.51 -8.50 2.84
C LEU A 206 -7.21 -7.28 2.22
N VAL A 207 -8.39 -6.92 2.73
CA VAL A 207 -9.22 -5.84 2.19
C VAL A 207 -8.97 -4.56 2.99
N GLU A 208 -8.29 -3.58 2.36
CA GLU A 208 -7.88 -2.34 3.01
C GLU A 208 -9.00 -1.30 2.96
N VAL A 209 -9.29 -0.70 4.13
CA VAL A 209 -10.30 0.35 4.32
C VAL A 209 -9.71 1.55 5.08
N HIS A 210 -10.34 2.74 4.92
CA HIS A 210 -9.87 4.00 5.53
C HIS A 210 -10.92 4.68 6.40
N ASP A 211 -12.18 4.27 6.29
CA ASP A 211 -13.31 4.83 7.01
C ASP A 211 -14.45 3.81 7.17
N GLU A 212 -15.53 4.24 7.78
CA GLU A 212 -16.71 3.43 8.08
C GLU A 212 -17.45 3.02 6.80
N GLU A 213 -17.56 3.91 5.80
CA GLU A 213 -18.23 3.63 4.52
C GLU A 213 -17.48 2.54 3.74
N GLU A 214 -16.17 2.63 3.66
CA GLU A 214 -15.34 1.59 3.04
C GLU A 214 -15.41 0.26 3.81
N THR A 215 -15.55 0.33 5.15
CA THR A 215 -15.74 -0.87 6.00
C THR A 215 -17.05 -1.57 5.70
N GLU A 216 -18.15 -0.85 5.60
CA GLU A 216 -19.46 -1.41 5.20
C GLU A 216 -19.36 -2.10 3.83
N ARG A 217 -18.66 -1.48 2.88
CA ARG A 217 -18.42 -2.02 1.54
C ARG A 217 -17.59 -3.31 1.57
N ALA A 218 -16.53 -3.35 2.40
CA ALA A 218 -15.69 -4.53 2.56
C ALA A 218 -16.47 -5.70 3.17
N VAL A 219 -17.23 -5.45 4.24
CA VAL A 219 -18.10 -6.45 4.89
C VAL A 219 -19.16 -6.96 3.92
N ALA A 220 -19.85 -6.07 3.19
CA ALA A 220 -20.85 -6.44 2.18
C ALA A 220 -20.25 -7.24 1.01
N ALA A 221 -18.95 -7.07 0.72
CA ALA A 221 -18.23 -7.85 -0.28
C ALA A 221 -17.77 -9.22 0.22
N GLY A 222 -17.97 -9.56 1.51
CA GLY A 222 -17.60 -10.85 2.09
C GLY A 222 -16.14 -10.93 2.58
N ALA A 223 -15.50 -9.79 2.87
CA ALA A 223 -14.14 -9.77 3.40
C ALA A 223 -14.02 -10.54 4.71
N ARG A 224 -12.99 -11.41 4.83
CA ARG A 224 -12.68 -12.17 6.05
C ARG A 224 -11.47 -11.62 6.81
N VAL A 225 -10.67 -10.80 6.15
CA VAL A 225 -9.54 -10.08 6.72
C VAL A 225 -9.65 -8.63 6.26
N ILE A 226 -9.81 -7.70 7.19
CA ILE A 226 -9.93 -6.26 6.92
C ILE A 226 -8.73 -5.53 7.52
N GLY A 227 -8.01 -4.78 6.68
CA GLY A 227 -6.95 -3.89 7.07
C GLY A 227 -7.45 -2.45 7.21
N VAL A 228 -7.37 -1.88 8.40
CA VAL A 228 -7.70 -0.47 8.62
C VAL A 228 -6.42 0.34 8.48
N ASN A 229 -6.31 1.11 7.40
CA ASN A 229 -5.13 1.92 7.12
C ASN A 229 -5.27 3.31 7.75
N ALA A 230 -4.49 3.56 8.80
CA ALA A 230 -4.42 4.86 9.45
C ALA A 230 -3.83 5.98 8.56
N ARG A 231 -3.29 5.64 7.37
CA ARG A 231 -2.76 6.61 6.42
C ARG A 231 -3.80 6.99 5.38
N ASN A 232 -4.22 8.24 5.38
CA ASN A 232 -5.10 8.79 4.35
C ASN A 232 -4.37 8.84 2.99
N LEU A 233 -4.90 8.14 1.96
CA LEU A 233 -4.27 8.03 0.65
C LEU A 233 -4.28 9.33 -0.16
N LYS A 234 -5.11 10.30 0.20
CA LYS A 234 -5.17 11.61 -0.47
C LYS A 234 -4.17 12.61 0.10
N THR A 235 -3.96 12.59 1.43
CA THR A 235 -3.11 13.55 2.14
C THR A 235 -1.79 12.98 2.62
N LEU A 236 -1.65 11.65 2.61
CA LEU A 236 -0.53 10.85 3.13
C LEU A 236 -0.29 11.02 4.65
N LYS A 237 -1.17 11.72 5.35
CA LYS A 237 -1.10 11.87 6.81
C LYS A 237 -1.55 10.58 7.50
N VAL A 238 -0.90 10.26 8.63
CA VAL A 238 -1.26 9.13 9.48
C VAL A 238 -2.06 9.66 10.67
N ASP A 239 -3.26 9.11 10.86
CA ASP A 239 -4.10 9.34 12.02
C ASP A 239 -4.44 7.99 12.66
N ARG A 240 -3.78 7.68 13.78
CA ARG A 240 -3.95 6.39 14.47
C ARG A 240 -5.33 6.21 15.11
N SER A 241 -6.04 7.32 15.40
CA SER A 241 -7.41 7.26 15.90
C SER A 241 -8.40 6.67 14.88
N THR A 242 -8.02 6.60 13.60
CA THR A 242 -8.82 5.93 12.56
C THR A 242 -9.13 4.49 12.93
N PHE A 243 -8.16 3.73 13.46
CA PHE A 243 -8.38 2.34 13.83
C PHE A 243 -9.38 2.23 15.00
N GLU A 244 -9.22 3.04 16.03
CA GLU A 244 -10.12 3.06 17.19
C GLU A 244 -11.57 3.36 16.81
N ARG A 245 -11.77 4.19 15.79
CA ARG A 245 -13.08 4.59 15.28
C ARG A 245 -13.69 3.52 14.38
N VAL A 246 -12.89 2.91 13.51
CA VAL A 246 -13.35 1.98 12.47
C VAL A 246 -13.44 0.51 12.96
N ALA A 247 -12.53 0.07 13.82
CA ALA A 247 -12.48 -1.32 14.27
C ALA A 247 -13.78 -1.84 14.93
N PRO A 248 -14.56 -1.03 15.68
CA PRO A 248 -15.84 -1.47 16.24
C PRO A 248 -16.92 -1.77 15.18
N GLU A 249 -16.82 -1.19 13.98
CA GLU A 249 -17.75 -1.42 12.86
C GLU A 249 -17.49 -2.76 12.14
N ILE A 250 -16.33 -3.39 12.39
CA ILE A 250 -15.98 -4.67 11.81
C ILE A 250 -16.58 -5.79 12.64
N PRO A 251 -17.47 -6.65 12.06
CA PRO A 251 -18.10 -7.75 12.77
C PRO A 251 -17.11 -8.71 13.42
N ALA A 252 -17.56 -9.36 14.51
CA ALA A 252 -16.83 -10.45 15.13
C ALA A 252 -16.58 -11.60 14.13
N GLY A 253 -15.43 -12.24 14.22
CA GLY A 253 -15.02 -13.32 13.31
C GLY A 253 -14.30 -12.85 12.04
N ILE A 254 -14.26 -11.53 11.76
CA ILE A 254 -13.41 -10.95 10.73
C ILE A 254 -12.10 -10.49 11.37
N VAL A 255 -10.99 -10.91 10.81
CA VAL A 255 -9.64 -10.52 11.27
C VAL A 255 -9.40 -9.03 11.03
N LYS A 256 -8.97 -8.31 12.06
CA LYS A 256 -8.73 -6.86 12.05
C LYS A 256 -7.23 -6.59 12.05
N VAL A 257 -6.73 -6.02 10.95
CA VAL A 257 -5.33 -5.66 10.80
C VAL A 257 -5.17 -4.14 10.91
N ALA A 258 -4.34 -3.65 11.83
CA ALA A 258 -3.99 -2.23 11.89
C ALA A 258 -2.80 -1.95 10.96
N GLU A 259 -3.00 -1.04 10.00
CA GLU A 259 -1.97 -0.66 9.03
C GLU A 259 -1.51 0.78 9.25
N SER A 260 -0.23 1.01 9.09
CA SER A 260 0.46 2.29 9.29
C SER A 260 0.53 2.75 10.76
N GLY A 261 1.57 3.52 11.08
CA GLY A 261 1.71 4.20 12.37
C GLY A 261 2.33 3.37 13.50
N VAL A 262 2.71 2.10 13.28
CA VAL A 262 3.41 1.28 14.28
C VAL A 262 4.91 1.56 14.22
N ARG A 263 5.47 2.09 15.29
CA ARG A 263 6.90 2.43 15.42
C ARG A 263 7.62 1.49 16.39
N GLY A 264 6.86 0.73 17.20
CA GLY A 264 7.42 -0.17 18.19
C GLY A 264 6.33 -0.79 19.08
N PRO A 265 6.73 -1.54 20.13
CA PRO A 265 5.82 -2.28 21.01
C PRO A 265 4.68 -1.46 21.61
N HIS A 266 4.94 -0.21 22.01
CA HIS A 266 3.91 0.66 22.61
C HIS A 266 2.75 0.93 21.64
N ASP A 267 3.06 1.21 20.36
CA ASP A 267 2.02 1.45 19.34
C ASP A 267 1.24 0.16 19.04
N LEU A 268 1.91 -1.00 19.02
CA LEU A 268 1.26 -2.31 18.89
C LEU A 268 0.26 -2.55 20.03
N ILE A 269 0.65 -2.31 21.29
CA ILE A 269 -0.21 -2.47 22.45
C ILE A 269 -1.44 -1.54 22.35
N ALA A 270 -1.26 -0.31 21.87
CA ALA A 270 -2.37 0.63 21.66
C ALA A 270 -3.40 0.05 20.65
N TYR A 271 -2.93 -0.44 19.50
CA TYR A 271 -3.80 -1.10 18.51
C TYR A 271 -4.45 -2.39 19.05
N ALA A 272 -3.71 -3.17 19.83
CA ALA A 272 -4.24 -4.36 20.49
C ALA A 272 -5.42 -4.05 21.42
N ASN A 273 -5.28 -3.00 22.24
CA ASN A 273 -6.34 -2.52 23.13
C ASN A 273 -7.56 -1.96 22.36
N ALA A 274 -7.36 -1.49 21.14
CA ALA A 274 -8.43 -1.08 20.24
C ALA A 274 -9.04 -2.25 19.42
N GLY A 275 -8.61 -3.50 19.69
CA GLY A 275 -9.17 -4.72 19.10
C GLY A 275 -8.47 -5.23 17.84
N ALA A 276 -7.23 -4.82 17.56
CA ALA A 276 -6.46 -5.37 16.44
C ALA A 276 -6.05 -6.83 16.69
N ASP A 277 -6.26 -7.72 15.71
CA ASP A 277 -5.76 -9.09 15.70
C ASP A 277 -4.33 -9.16 15.15
N ALA A 278 -3.99 -8.22 14.26
CA ALA A 278 -2.66 -8.11 13.70
C ALA A 278 -2.27 -6.65 13.44
N VAL A 279 -0.97 -6.39 13.32
CA VAL A 279 -0.43 -5.10 12.89
C VAL A 279 0.48 -5.29 11.68
N LEU A 280 0.47 -4.33 10.74
CA LEU A 280 1.40 -4.27 9.62
C LEU A 280 2.46 -3.21 9.90
N VAL A 281 3.73 -3.62 9.88
CA VAL A 281 4.89 -2.80 10.25
C VAL A 281 5.94 -2.86 9.14
N GLY A 282 6.35 -1.70 8.65
CA GLY A 282 7.36 -1.62 7.60
C GLY A 282 8.47 -0.62 7.92
N GLU A 283 8.12 0.66 7.97
CA GLU A 283 9.10 1.75 8.05
C GLU A 283 10.09 1.62 9.22
N SER A 284 9.59 1.35 10.44
CA SER A 284 10.43 1.22 11.63
C SER A 284 11.36 0.01 11.57
N LEU A 285 10.97 -1.05 10.85
CA LEU A 285 11.79 -2.26 10.70
C LEU A 285 12.93 -2.06 9.71
N VAL A 286 12.65 -1.44 8.54
CA VAL A 286 13.69 -1.26 7.48
C VAL A 286 14.69 -0.16 7.82
N THR A 287 14.38 0.75 8.73
CA THR A 287 15.29 1.81 9.20
C THR A 287 16.06 1.43 10.45
N GLY A 288 15.73 0.30 11.07
CA GLY A 288 16.41 -0.23 12.26
C GLY A 288 17.75 -0.90 11.93
N ARG A 289 18.57 -1.13 12.98
CA ARG A 289 19.88 -1.80 12.84
C ARG A 289 19.79 -3.32 12.91
N ASP A 290 18.80 -3.85 13.62
CA ASP A 290 18.59 -5.29 13.84
C ASP A 290 17.09 -5.60 13.59
N PRO A 291 16.74 -5.95 12.34
CA PRO A 291 15.37 -6.27 11.97
C PRO A 291 14.78 -7.45 12.75
N LYS A 292 15.58 -8.50 12.98
CA LYS A 292 15.15 -9.69 13.71
C LYS A 292 14.79 -9.37 15.16
N ALA A 293 15.67 -8.63 15.88
CA ALA A 293 15.38 -8.23 17.25
C ALA A 293 14.16 -7.32 17.34
N ALA A 294 14.02 -6.35 16.42
CA ALA A 294 12.88 -5.44 16.39
C ALA A 294 11.55 -6.19 16.17
N VAL A 295 11.52 -7.22 15.33
CA VAL A 295 10.35 -8.09 15.15
C VAL A 295 10.08 -8.91 16.40
N ALA A 296 11.11 -9.50 17.03
CA ALA A 296 10.95 -10.28 18.25
C ALA A 296 10.37 -9.45 19.41
N ASP A 297 10.76 -8.17 19.53
CA ASP A 297 10.20 -7.23 20.51
C ASP A 297 8.70 -6.97 20.27
N LEU A 298 8.31 -6.79 19.00
CA LEU A 298 6.89 -6.61 18.63
C LEU A 298 6.09 -7.88 18.92
N VAL A 299 6.59 -9.05 18.54
CA VAL A 299 5.94 -10.35 18.79
C VAL A 299 5.78 -10.61 20.28
N ALA A 300 6.82 -10.36 21.08
CA ALA A 300 6.75 -10.49 22.53
C ALA A 300 5.71 -9.55 23.14
N ALA A 301 5.61 -8.32 22.66
CA ALA A 301 4.57 -7.38 23.10
C ALA A 301 3.17 -7.86 22.70
N GLY A 302 2.99 -8.37 21.48
CA GLY A 302 1.71 -8.91 20.99
C GLY A 302 1.24 -10.17 21.73
N ALA A 303 2.18 -10.96 22.23
CA ALA A 303 1.90 -12.17 23.00
C ALA A 303 1.62 -11.91 24.51
N HIS A 304 1.68 -10.64 24.96
CA HIS A 304 1.55 -10.31 26.38
C HIS A 304 0.19 -10.75 26.95
N PRO A 305 0.15 -11.48 28.10
CA PRO A 305 -1.09 -12.05 28.65
C PRO A 305 -2.21 -11.02 28.90
N ALA A 306 -1.86 -9.77 29.25
CA ALA A 306 -2.86 -8.72 29.48
C ALA A 306 -3.69 -8.37 28.23
N LEU A 307 -3.18 -8.65 27.01
CA LEU A 307 -3.91 -8.41 25.75
C LEU A 307 -4.89 -9.55 25.42
N ARG A 308 -4.84 -10.68 26.13
CA ARG A 308 -5.72 -11.85 25.93
C ARG A 308 -7.04 -11.71 26.69
N GLN A 309 -7.09 -10.94 27.78
CA GLN A 309 -8.22 -10.86 28.71
C GLN A 309 -9.42 -10.02 28.21
N GLY A 310 -9.34 -9.39 27.06
CA GLY A 310 -10.39 -8.55 26.49
C GLY A 310 -11.00 -9.07 25.18
N ARG A 311 -10.76 -10.32 24.82
CA ARG A 311 -11.18 -10.89 23.52
C ARG A 311 -12.24 -12.00 23.60
N ASP A 312 -12.83 -12.22 24.80
CA ASP A 312 -13.96 -13.16 25.03
C ASP A 312 -15.31 -12.54 24.73
#